data_f73b9b79e4054661787463aa210c2dd8
#
_entry.id   f73b9b79e4054661787463aa210c2dd8
#
_cell.length_a   1.000
_cell.length_b   1.000
_cell.length_c   1.000
_cell.angle_alpha   90.00
_cell.angle_beta   90.00
_cell.angle_gamma   90.00
#
_symmetry.space_group_name_H-M   'P 1'
#
loop_
_entity.id
_entity.type
_entity.pdbx_description
1 polymer ?
#
loop_
_entity_poly.entity_id
_entity_poly.type
_entity_poly.pdbx_seq_one_letter_code
_entity_poly.pdbx_strand_id
1 'polypeptide(L)'
;MRTVDKKKVLITGGAGFIGHHVIEYFLNHTDCEIISLDRIDTSCSLSRLHTILEDNPDWRARLRIVWHDLKAPINAYVANQIGPIDYILHLAAGSHVDRSVKNPVQFVMDNVVGTTNLLEYVRLSLPDLEIFLNFSTDEVFGPAIEGVTFAEDDRHNPCNPYSASKSAAEQICNAYRITYQIPLITTHTMNVYGIRQNNEKFIPLVIKKLQKNEQVSIHTDQEGNIGARKYLHTQDVSNALLLLLQQGKVGEKYNISSDVEVDNLTMAQEIASIVGKSLDYKLEYPKQTRGVNDIRYSISGEKLRNMGWHPELSVRAGLKTVIEWYLKNN
;
A
#
# COMPACT_ATOMS: atom_id res chain seq x y z
N MET A 1 -2.15 5.80 -25.09
CA MET A 1 -2.44 4.82 -24.03
C MET A 1 -1.49 3.64 -24.19
N ARG A 2 -0.69 3.30 -23.18
CA ARG A 2 0.19 2.12 -23.22
C ARG A 2 -0.65 0.86 -23.01
N THR A 3 -0.22 -0.27 -23.57
CA THR A 3 -0.82 -1.56 -23.25
C THR A 3 -0.07 -2.24 -22.12
N VAL A 4 -0.78 -2.96 -21.24
CA VAL A 4 -0.20 -3.84 -20.22
C VAL A 4 -0.31 -5.31 -20.65
N ASP A 5 -1.14 -5.59 -21.66
CA ASP A 5 -1.28 -6.93 -22.20
C ASP A 5 0.02 -7.45 -22.84
N LYS A 6 0.34 -8.70 -22.56
CA LYS A 6 1.57 -9.40 -22.98
C LYS A 6 2.86 -8.76 -22.46
N LYS A 7 2.77 -7.82 -21.49
CA LYS A 7 3.91 -7.21 -20.82
C LYS A 7 4.32 -8.02 -19.59
N LYS A 8 5.57 -7.84 -19.19
CA LYS A 8 6.13 -8.46 -17.97
C LYS A 8 6.21 -7.43 -16.87
N VAL A 9 5.50 -7.70 -15.78
CA VAL A 9 5.38 -6.79 -14.64
C VAL A 9 6.08 -7.39 -13.42
N LEU A 10 7.12 -6.72 -12.93
CA LEU A 10 7.73 -7.05 -11.65
C LEU A 10 6.96 -6.35 -10.53
N ILE A 11 6.39 -7.11 -9.61
CA ILE A 11 5.73 -6.60 -8.41
C ILE A 11 6.57 -6.98 -7.19
N THR A 12 7.21 -6.01 -6.54
CA THR A 12 7.92 -6.26 -5.28
C THR A 12 6.94 -6.20 -4.12
N GLY A 13 7.08 -7.09 -3.14
CA GLY A 13 6.12 -7.20 -2.05
C GLY A 13 4.78 -7.85 -2.47
N GLY A 14 4.81 -8.68 -3.52
CA GLY A 14 3.60 -9.32 -4.06
C GLY A 14 2.91 -10.30 -3.09
N ALA A 15 3.63 -10.92 -2.15
CA ALA A 15 3.05 -11.73 -1.08
C ALA A 15 2.53 -10.88 0.11
N GLY A 16 2.69 -9.55 0.06
CA GLY A 16 2.15 -8.60 1.03
C GLY A 16 0.64 -8.40 0.89
N PHE A 17 0.07 -7.58 1.80
CA PHE A 17 -1.38 -7.31 1.80
C PHE A 17 -1.85 -6.60 0.53
N ILE A 18 -1.22 -5.51 0.11
CA ILE A 18 -1.64 -4.80 -1.11
C ILE A 18 -1.18 -5.57 -2.35
N GLY A 19 0.06 -6.09 -2.33
CA GLY A 19 0.67 -6.73 -3.49
C GLY A 19 -0.12 -7.92 -4.05
N HIS A 20 -0.65 -8.80 -3.20
CA HIS A 20 -1.42 -9.95 -3.70
C HIS A 20 -2.75 -9.55 -4.34
N HIS A 21 -3.42 -8.48 -3.87
CA HIS A 21 -4.62 -7.94 -4.52
C HIS A 21 -4.30 -7.28 -5.86
N VAL A 22 -3.15 -6.58 -5.95
CA VAL A 22 -2.69 -6.02 -7.24
C VAL A 22 -2.40 -7.16 -8.23
N ILE A 23 -1.73 -8.24 -7.79
CA ILE A 23 -1.49 -9.42 -8.62
C ILE A 23 -2.81 -10.03 -9.10
N GLU A 24 -3.75 -10.30 -8.18
CA GLU A 24 -5.07 -10.85 -8.49
C GLU A 24 -5.82 -9.98 -9.49
N TYR A 25 -5.84 -8.66 -9.27
CA TYR A 25 -6.51 -7.71 -10.15
C TYR A 25 -5.89 -7.67 -11.56
N PHE A 26 -4.55 -7.63 -11.65
CA PHE A 26 -3.85 -7.58 -12.93
C PHE A 26 -4.04 -8.88 -13.73
N LEU A 27 -3.95 -10.04 -13.09
CA LEU A 27 -4.18 -11.33 -13.75
C LEU A 27 -5.61 -11.47 -14.28
N ASN A 28 -6.58 -10.83 -13.60
CA ASN A 28 -7.99 -10.85 -14.00
C ASN A 28 -8.33 -9.87 -15.13
N HIS A 29 -7.63 -8.74 -15.22
CA HIS A 29 -7.99 -7.63 -16.12
C HIS A 29 -7.00 -7.42 -17.27
N THR A 30 -5.94 -8.20 -17.35
CA THR A 30 -4.91 -8.11 -18.40
C THR A 30 -4.36 -9.48 -18.73
N ASP A 31 -3.63 -9.57 -19.85
CA ASP A 31 -2.86 -10.76 -20.25
C ASP A 31 -1.37 -10.66 -19.87
N CYS A 32 -1.01 -9.81 -18.91
CA CYS A 32 0.38 -9.65 -18.48
C CYS A 32 0.93 -10.89 -17.78
N GLU A 33 2.26 -11.06 -17.85
CA GLU A 33 3.02 -11.99 -17.01
C GLU A 33 3.52 -11.23 -15.76
N ILE A 34 3.38 -11.83 -14.58
CA ILE A 34 3.77 -11.21 -13.32
C ILE A 34 4.92 -11.98 -12.68
N ILE A 35 5.94 -11.24 -12.26
CA ILE A 35 7.00 -11.72 -11.40
C ILE A 35 6.79 -11.08 -10.02
N SER A 36 6.47 -11.89 -9.01
CA SER A 36 6.36 -11.45 -7.61
C SER A 36 7.72 -11.61 -6.95
N LEU A 37 8.35 -10.52 -6.54
CA LEU A 37 9.61 -10.51 -5.78
C LEU A 37 9.34 -10.22 -4.31
N ASP A 38 9.67 -11.15 -3.43
CA ASP A 38 9.41 -11.01 -2.00
C ASP A 38 10.45 -11.74 -1.15
N ARG A 39 10.69 -11.25 0.07
CA ARG A 39 11.59 -11.89 1.04
C ARG A 39 10.90 -12.90 1.95
N ILE A 40 9.57 -12.86 2.00
CA ILE A 40 8.69 -13.69 2.83
C ILE A 40 9.10 -13.69 4.30
N ASP A 41 8.65 -12.67 4.97
CA ASP A 41 8.78 -12.50 6.41
C ASP A 41 7.40 -12.56 7.11
N THR A 42 7.34 -12.17 8.38
CA THR A 42 6.10 -12.16 9.18
C THR A 42 5.03 -11.19 8.68
N SER A 43 5.35 -10.26 7.77
CA SER A 43 4.41 -9.27 7.21
C SER A 43 3.75 -9.74 5.92
N CYS A 44 4.24 -10.81 5.31
CA CYS A 44 3.74 -11.41 4.09
C CYS A 44 3.36 -12.88 4.27
N SER A 45 2.63 -13.44 3.33
CA SER A 45 2.24 -14.85 3.35
C SER A 45 2.10 -15.40 1.94
N LEU A 46 2.81 -16.50 1.66
CA LEU A 46 2.62 -17.25 0.42
C LEU A 46 1.21 -17.80 0.28
N SER A 47 0.51 -18.07 1.39
CA SER A 47 -0.88 -18.54 1.33
C SER A 47 -1.79 -17.56 0.57
N ARG A 48 -1.49 -16.25 0.60
CA ARG A 48 -2.22 -15.25 -0.19
C ARG A 48 -2.11 -15.51 -1.69
N LEU A 49 -0.90 -15.80 -2.17
CA LEU A 49 -0.66 -16.11 -3.58
C LEU A 49 -1.17 -17.52 -3.95
N HIS A 50 -1.03 -18.50 -3.05
CA HIS A 50 -1.56 -19.84 -3.28
C HIS A 50 -3.08 -19.83 -3.42
N THR A 51 -3.80 -19.14 -2.55
CA THR A 51 -5.27 -19.06 -2.63
C THR A 51 -5.74 -18.51 -3.98
N ILE A 52 -5.16 -17.41 -4.47
CA ILE A 52 -5.57 -16.87 -5.78
C ILE A 52 -5.25 -17.80 -6.95
N LEU A 53 -4.21 -18.64 -6.82
CA LEU A 53 -3.85 -19.66 -7.83
C LEU A 53 -4.66 -20.95 -7.70
N GLU A 54 -5.18 -21.26 -6.52
CA GLU A 54 -6.12 -22.38 -6.31
C GLU A 54 -7.49 -22.04 -6.89
N ASP A 55 -7.94 -20.81 -6.68
CA ASP A 55 -9.19 -20.28 -7.23
C ASP A 55 -9.13 -20.13 -8.77
N ASN A 56 -7.92 -19.89 -9.33
CA ASN A 56 -7.68 -19.64 -10.77
C ASN A 56 -6.44 -20.39 -11.27
N PRO A 57 -6.50 -21.70 -11.49
CA PRO A 57 -5.32 -22.54 -11.84
C PRO A 57 -4.59 -22.09 -13.12
N ASP A 58 -5.31 -21.52 -14.10
CA ASP A 58 -4.75 -21.07 -15.38
C ASP A 58 -3.77 -19.90 -15.20
N TRP A 59 -3.87 -19.13 -14.10
CA TRP A 59 -2.95 -18.04 -13.82
C TRP A 59 -1.55 -18.49 -13.42
N ARG A 60 -1.36 -19.78 -13.10
CA ARG A 60 -0.04 -20.36 -12.77
C ARG A 60 0.99 -20.18 -13.88
N ALA A 61 0.54 -20.17 -15.13
CA ALA A 61 1.43 -19.92 -16.28
C ALA A 61 1.91 -18.46 -16.36
N ARG A 62 1.18 -17.53 -15.75
CA ARG A 62 1.44 -16.10 -15.81
C ARG A 62 1.98 -15.49 -14.51
N LEU A 63 2.08 -16.28 -13.42
CA LEU A 63 2.64 -15.81 -12.15
C LEU A 63 3.86 -16.62 -11.76
N ARG A 64 5.00 -15.95 -11.63
CA ARG A 64 6.24 -16.52 -11.10
C ARG A 64 6.62 -15.83 -9.79
N ILE A 65 7.06 -16.60 -8.80
CA ILE A 65 7.50 -16.11 -7.50
C ILE A 65 9.03 -16.22 -7.42
N VAL A 66 9.68 -15.11 -7.11
CA VAL A 66 11.14 -15.02 -6.93
C VAL A 66 11.44 -14.56 -5.51
N TRP A 67 12.33 -15.26 -4.82
CA TRP A 67 12.72 -14.98 -3.46
C TRP A 67 13.93 -14.09 -3.40
N HIS A 68 13.78 -12.90 -2.82
CA HIS A 68 14.90 -12.02 -2.59
C HIS A 68 14.57 -10.95 -1.54
N ASP A 69 15.53 -10.66 -0.65
CA ASP A 69 15.46 -9.52 0.25
C ASP A 69 16.16 -8.32 -0.39
N LEU A 70 15.42 -7.28 -0.73
CA LEU A 70 15.94 -6.07 -1.37
C LEU A 70 17.00 -5.33 -0.53
N LYS A 71 17.17 -5.64 0.76
CA LYS A 71 18.32 -5.14 1.52
C LYS A 71 19.65 -5.59 0.96
N ALA A 72 19.67 -6.68 0.21
CA ALA A 72 20.83 -7.13 -0.55
C ALA A 72 20.70 -6.73 -2.03
N PRO A 73 21.83 -6.43 -2.72
CA PRO A 73 21.83 -6.19 -4.15
C PRO A 73 21.28 -7.38 -4.92
N ILE A 74 20.52 -7.11 -6.01
CA ILE A 74 20.05 -8.14 -6.92
C ILE A 74 21.23 -8.67 -7.72
N ASN A 75 21.66 -9.89 -7.42
CA ASN A 75 22.78 -10.55 -8.09
C ASN A 75 22.35 -11.19 -9.43
N ALA A 76 23.33 -11.67 -10.21
CA ALA A 76 23.08 -12.26 -11.52
C ALA A 76 22.13 -13.46 -11.49
N TYR A 77 22.16 -14.27 -10.42
CA TYR A 77 21.24 -15.42 -10.28
C TYR A 77 19.79 -14.95 -10.13
N VAL A 78 19.52 -13.99 -9.24
CA VAL A 78 18.18 -13.41 -9.04
C VAL A 78 17.75 -12.66 -10.30
N ALA A 79 18.63 -11.87 -10.92
CA ALA A 79 18.36 -11.16 -12.17
C ALA A 79 17.93 -12.12 -13.29
N ASN A 80 18.59 -13.27 -13.43
CA ASN A 80 18.20 -14.30 -14.40
C ASN A 80 16.82 -14.91 -14.10
N GLN A 81 16.45 -15.04 -12.83
CA GLN A 81 15.11 -15.49 -12.45
C GLN A 81 14.04 -14.44 -12.72
N ILE A 82 14.34 -13.16 -12.57
CA ILE A 82 13.44 -12.07 -12.91
C ILE A 82 13.27 -11.99 -14.43
N GLY A 83 14.37 -12.02 -15.19
CA GLY A 83 14.38 -11.88 -16.65
C GLY A 83 14.05 -10.46 -17.12
N PRO A 84 13.75 -10.27 -18.43
CA PRO A 84 13.36 -8.97 -18.96
C PRO A 84 12.03 -8.49 -18.39
N ILE A 85 11.92 -7.21 -18.07
CA ILE A 85 10.77 -6.58 -17.42
C ILE A 85 10.41 -5.31 -18.17
N ASP A 86 9.12 -5.11 -18.43
CA ASP A 86 8.58 -3.88 -19.03
C ASP A 86 8.15 -2.85 -17.96
N TYR A 87 7.51 -3.33 -16.85
CA TYR A 87 6.99 -2.47 -15.79
C TYR A 87 7.40 -2.98 -14.41
N ILE A 88 7.69 -2.06 -13.51
CA ILE A 88 7.90 -2.36 -12.08
C ILE A 88 6.85 -1.64 -11.24
N LEU A 89 6.17 -2.39 -10.35
CA LEU A 89 5.38 -1.87 -9.25
C LEU A 89 6.15 -2.14 -7.95
N HIS A 90 6.75 -1.11 -7.39
CA HIS A 90 7.53 -1.22 -6.16
C HIS A 90 6.65 -1.01 -4.93
N LEU A 91 6.07 -2.11 -4.41
CA LEU A 91 5.18 -2.14 -3.24
C LEU A 91 5.87 -2.66 -1.97
N ALA A 92 7.05 -3.29 -2.10
CA ALA A 92 7.82 -3.80 -0.97
C ALA A 92 8.24 -2.67 -0.04
N ALA A 93 7.78 -2.71 1.20
CA ALA A 93 8.14 -1.74 2.24
C ALA A 93 7.85 -2.28 3.64
N GLY A 94 8.63 -1.87 4.63
CA GLY A 94 8.20 -1.89 6.02
C GLY A 94 7.11 -0.83 6.21
N SER A 95 5.89 -1.22 6.67
CA SER A 95 4.70 -0.34 6.65
C SER A 95 4.01 -0.14 8.00
N HIS A 96 4.59 -0.61 9.12
CA HIS A 96 3.93 -0.55 10.42
C HIS A 96 4.57 0.55 11.31
N VAL A 97 3.83 1.64 11.58
CA VAL A 97 4.32 2.80 12.35
C VAL A 97 4.88 2.40 13.71
N ASP A 98 4.12 1.65 14.55
CA ASP A 98 4.59 1.29 15.89
C ASP A 98 5.84 0.40 15.87
N ARG A 99 5.99 -0.45 14.85
CA ARG A 99 7.24 -1.23 14.65
C ARG A 99 8.40 -0.32 14.23
N SER A 100 8.13 0.73 13.45
CA SER A 100 9.16 1.68 13.03
C SER A 100 9.71 2.49 14.20
N VAL A 101 8.85 2.82 15.18
CA VAL A 101 9.29 3.50 16.41
C VAL A 101 10.20 2.60 17.25
N LYS A 102 9.90 1.29 17.31
CA LYS A 102 10.72 0.32 18.04
C LYS A 102 12.03 -0.04 17.34
N ASN A 103 12.02 -0.09 16.01
CA ASN A 103 13.14 -0.55 15.18
C ASN A 103 13.37 0.38 13.96
N PRO A 104 13.75 1.66 14.16
CA PRO A 104 13.82 2.64 13.07
C PRO A 104 14.86 2.27 12.01
N VAL A 105 16.00 1.73 12.40
CA VAL A 105 17.08 1.30 11.47
C VAL A 105 16.57 0.26 10.47
N GLN A 106 15.74 -0.69 10.94
CA GLN A 106 15.16 -1.70 10.06
C GLN A 106 14.32 -1.07 8.94
N PHE A 107 13.56 -0.02 9.24
CA PHE A 107 12.75 0.69 8.23
C PHE A 107 13.60 1.48 7.23
N VAL A 108 14.74 2.03 7.66
CA VAL A 108 15.71 2.63 6.73
C VAL A 108 16.30 1.56 5.80
N MET A 109 16.69 0.41 6.35
CA MET A 109 17.22 -0.70 5.55
C MET A 109 16.18 -1.25 4.56
N ASP A 110 14.94 -1.43 5.00
CA ASP A 110 13.85 -1.96 4.16
C ASP A 110 13.45 -0.96 3.08
N ASN A 111 13.16 0.29 3.46
CA ASN A 111 12.52 1.25 2.57
C ASN A 111 13.52 2.09 1.76
N VAL A 112 14.66 2.47 2.34
CA VAL A 112 15.65 3.31 1.63
C VAL A 112 16.67 2.45 0.90
N VAL A 113 17.37 1.57 1.63
CA VAL A 113 18.39 0.71 1.04
C VAL A 113 17.76 -0.27 0.05
N GLY A 114 16.62 -0.90 0.41
CA GLY A 114 15.90 -1.80 -0.50
C GLY A 114 15.47 -1.14 -1.79
N THR A 115 14.91 0.09 -1.72
CA THR A 115 14.55 0.86 -2.92
C THR A 115 15.79 1.21 -3.75
N THR A 116 16.89 1.62 -3.09
CA THR A 116 18.14 1.95 -3.80
C THR A 116 18.70 0.73 -4.55
N ASN A 117 18.74 -0.44 -3.92
CA ASN A 117 19.20 -1.67 -4.55
C ASN A 117 18.35 -2.07 -5.77
N LEU A 118 17.02 -1.87 -5.69
CA LEU A 118 16.14 -2.11 -6.84
C LEU A 118 16.40 -1.10 -7.97
N LEU A 119 16.59 0.17 -7.64
CA LEU A 119 16.92 1.21 -8.63
C LEU A 119 18.28 0.97 -9.29
N GLU A 120 19.29 0.49 -8.55
CA GLU A 120 20.59 0.07 -9.13
C GLU A 120 20.43 -1.11 -10.06
N TYR A 121 19.61 -2.10 -9.71
CA TYR A 121 19.30 -3.19 -10.63
C TYR A 121 18.63 -2.68 -11.93
N VAL A 122 17.67 -1.77 -11.82
CA VAL A 122 17.03 -1.14 -13.00
C VAL A 122 18.07 -0.44 -13.85
N ARG A 123 18.89 0.43 -13.26
CA ARG A 123 19.91 1.21 -13.95
C ARG A 123 20.92 0.36 -14.71
N LEU A 124 21.31 -0.77 -14.11
CA LEU A 124 22.40 -1.63 -14.65
C LEU A 124 21.88 -2.73 -15.59
N SER A 125 20.64 -3.16 -15.45
CA SER A 125 20.16 -4.41 -16.06
C SER A 125 18.86 -4.30 -16.86
N LEU A 126 18.12 -3.18 -16.76
CA LEU A 126 16.81 -3.02 -17.41
C LEU A 126 16.75 -1.73 -18.25
N PRO A 127 17.57 -1.60 -19.32
CA PRO A 127 17.64 -0.38 -20.14
C PRO A 127 16.32 -0.06 -20.86
N ASP A 128 15.50 -1.08 -21.13
CA ASP A 128 14.23 -0.95 -21.87
C ASP A 128 13.01 -0.85 -20.96
N LEU A 129 13.20 -0.64 -19.66
CA LEU A 129 12.10 -0.49 -18.70
C LEU A 129 11.22 0.72 -19.09
N GLU A 130 9.91 0.50 -19.26
CA GLU A 130 8.97 1.55 -19.65
C GLU A 130 8.48 2.39 -18.46
N ILE A 131 8.23 1.77 -17.29
CA ILE A 131 7.81 2.46 -16.06
C ILE A 131 8.36 1.75 -14.83
N PHE A 132 8.89 2.56 -13.91
CA PHE A 132 9.09 2.24 -12.51
C PHE A 132 8.05 3.01 -11.68
N LEU A 133 7.04 2.32 -11.16
CA LEU A 133 6.04 2.91 -10.28
C LEU A 133 6.44 2.69 -8.82
N ASN A 134 6.78 3.78 -8.13
CA ASN A 134 7.07 3.78 -6.68
C ASN A 134 5.79 4.00 -5.88
N PHE A 135 5.43 3.03 -5.05
CA PHE A 135 4.24 3.11 -4.19
C PHE A 135 4.61 3.72 -2.84
N SER A 136 4.25 4.98 -2.63
CA SER A 136 4.47 5.75 -1.40
C SER A 136 3.19 5.89 -0.56
N THR A 137 3.19 6.77 0.39
CA THR A 137 2.12 6.97 1.39
C THR A 137 1.84 8.46 1.58
N ASP A 138 0.61 8.79 1.95
CA ASP A 138 0.16 10.11 2.39
C ASP A 138 0.92 10.62 3.64
N GLU A 139 1.42 9.71 4.48
CA GLU A 139 2.15 10.05 5.70
C GLU A 139 3.45 10.84 5.44
N VAL A 140 3.97 10.85 4.20
CA VAL A 140 5.17 11.65 3.87
C VAL A 140 4.92 13.16 4.00
N PHE A 141 3.68 13.60 3.84
CA PHE A 141 3.31 15.02 4.00
C PHE A 141 3.15 15.43 5.46
N GLY A 142 3.04 14.47 6.37
CA GLY A 142 2.76 14.71 7.79
C GLY A 142 1.28 14.92 8.09
N PRO A 143 0.94 15.15 9.37
CA PRO A 143 -0.44 15.40 9.79
C PRO A 143 -1.02 16.66 9.15
N ALA A 144 -2.26 16.56 8.69
CA ALA A 144 -3.01 17.68 8.12
C ALA A 144 -3.92 18.30 9.17
N ILE A 145 -3.81 19.61 9.40
CA ILE A 145 -4.78 20.36 10.21
C ILE A 145 -6.14 20.40 9.51
N GLU A 146 -7.20 20.72 10.22
CA GLU A 146 -8.53 20.87 9.66
C GLU A 146 -8.54 21.85 8.48
N GLY A 147 -9.25 21.49 7.40
CA GLY A 147 -9.32 22.27 6.16
C GLY A 147 -8.10 22.13 5.24
N VAL A 148 -6.98 21.54 5.67
CA VAL A 148 -5.80 21.33 4.84
C VAL A 148 -5.86 19.96 4.16
N THR A 149 -5.55 19.96 2.85
CA THR A 149 -5.41 18.76 2.02
C THR A 149 -4.19 18.94 1.12
N PHE A 150 -3.24 18.01 1.18
CA PHE A 150 -1.98 18.11 0.44
C PHE A 150 -2.13 17.66 -1.01
N ALA A 151 -1.54 18.44 -1.90
CA ALA A 151 -1.34 18.10 -3.31
C ALA A 151 -0.06 17.25 -3.49
N GLU A 152 0.16 16.74 -4.70
CA GLU A 152 1.26 15.82 -5.02
C GLU A 152 2.65 16.42 -4.83
N ASP A 153 2.78 17.74 -5.01
CA ASP A 153 4.07 18.44 -4.96
C ASP A 153 4.28 19.24 -3.67
N ASP A 154 3.38 19.08 -2.70
CA ASP A 154 3.53 19.71 -1.39
C ASP A 154 4.76 19.17 -0.65
N ARG A 155 5.27 20.00 0.25
CA ARG A 155 6.47 19.70 1.01
C ARG A 155 6.24 18.49 1.94
N HIS A 156 7.15 17.54 1.91
CA HIS A 156 7.19 16.46 2.89
C HIS A 156 7.53 16.97 4.30
N ASN A 157 6.78 16.47 5.28
CA ASN A 157 6.97 16.74 6.70
C ASN A 157 6.69 15.49 7.54
N PRO A 158 7.40 14.37 7.29
CA PRO A 158 7.13 13.10 7.95
C PRO A 158 7.40 13.17 9.45
N CYS A 159 6.53 12.57 10.27
CA CYS A 159 6.56 12.71 11.72
C CYS A 159 6.90 11.40 12.48
N ASN A 160 7.15 10.30 11.78
CA ASN A 160 7.56 9.03 12.38
C ASN A 160 8.62 8.33 11.51
N PRO A 161 9.38 7.35 12.04
CA PRO A 161 10.44 6.69 11.29
C PRO A 161 9.97 5.98 10.01
N TYR A 162 8.75 5.43 9.99
CA TYR A 162 8.17 4.84 8.79
C TYR A 162 8.00 5.90 7.70
N SER A 163 7.23 6.97 7.98
CA SER A 163 6.97 8.03 7.00
C SER A 163 8.26 8.75 6.56
N ALA A 164 9.22 8.94 7.48
CA ALA A 164 10.54 9.48 7.15
C ALA A 164 11.32 8.57 6.19
N SER A 165 11.30 7.25 6.41
CA SER A 165 11.96 6.30 5.51
C SER A 165 11.30 6.23 4.13
N LYS A 166 9.95 6.35 4.05
CA LYS A 166 9.23 6.42 2.78
C LYS A 166 9.52 7.72 2.03
N SER A 167 9.56 8.86 2.75
CA SER A 167 9.96 10.15 2.19
C SER A 167 11.38 10.11 1.64
N ALA A 168 12.33 9.53 2.38
CA ALA A 168 13.71 9.37 1.93
C ALA A 168 13.82 8.47 0.68
N ALA A 169 13.10 7.34 0.65
CA ALA A 169 13.04 6.48 -0.52
C ALA A 169 12.50 7.20 -1.75
N GLU A 170 11.48 8.05 -1.60
CA GLU A 170 10.94 8.86 -2.68
C GLU A 170 11.96 9.89 -3.20
N GLN A 171 12.75 10.53 -2.30
CA GLN A 171 13.81 11.43 -2.74
C GLN A 171 14.92 10.70 -3.50
N ILE A 172 15.28 9.48 -3.10
CA ILE A 172 16.20 8.61 -3.86
C ILE A 172 15.62 8.29 -5.24
N CYS A 173 14.34 7.88 -5.31
CA CYS A 173 13.65 7.66 -6.59
C CYS A 173 13.75 8.89 -7.51
N ASN A 174 13.46 10.08 -6.99
CA ASN A 174 13.55 11.32 -7.77
C ASN A 174 14.99 11.63 -8.23
N ALA A 175 15.99 11.40 -7.38
CA ALA A 175 17.40 11.56 -7.75
C ALA A 175 17.79 10.61 -8.90
N TYR A 176 17.36 9.34 -8.85
CA TYR A 176 17.61 8.37 -9.92
C TYR A 176 16.88 8.73 -11.21
N ARG A 177 15.65 9.25 -11.12
CA ARG A 177 14.93 9.78 -12.29
C ARG A 177 15.70 10.89 -12.99
N ILE A 178 16.21 11.86 -12.23
CA ILE A 178 16.92 13.02 -12.79
C ILE A 178 18.31 12.64 -13.29
N THR A 179 19.07 11.89 -12.50
CA THR A 179 20.47 11.59 -12.80
C THR A 179 20.62 10.50 -13.84
N TYR A 180 19.81 9.44 -13.76
CA TYR A 180 19.96 8.26 -14.61
C TYR A 180 18.79 8.05 -15.58
N GLN A 181 17.85 9.01 -15.62
CA GLN A 181 16.68 9.01 -16.53
C GLN A 181 15.78 7.76 -16.36
N ILE A 182 15.70 7.19 -15.15
CA ILE A 182 14.79 6.09 -14.88
C ILE A 182 13.34 6.58 -15.07
N PRO A 183 12.49 5.85 -15.85
CA PRO A 183 11.11 6.26 -16.16
C PRO A 183 10.19 6.08 -14.95
N LEU A 184 10.23 7.00 -14.00
CA LEU A 184 9.62 6.90 -12.68
C LEU A 184 8.27 7.60 -12.61
N ILE A 185 7.29 6.93 -11.97
CA ILE A 185 6.04 7.50 -11.47
C ILE A 185 5.98 7.24 -9.98
N THR A 186 5.54 8.22 -9.17
CA THR A 186 5.31 8.02 -7.74
C THR A 186 3.84 8.14 -7.40
N THR A 187 3.34 7.28 -6.50
CA THR A 187 1.98 7.39 -5.95
C THR A 187 2.02 7.60 -4.45
N HIS A 188 1.13 8.46 -3.93
CA HIS A 188 0.83 8.53 -2.50
C HIS A 188 -0.56 7.96 -2.27
N THR A 189 -0.66 7.01 -1.34
CA THR A 189 -1.92 6.30 -1.12
C THR A 189 -2.38 6.46 0.31
N MET A 190 -3.68 6.71 0.50
CA MET A 190 -4.35 6.75 1.80
C MET A 190 -4.51 5.34 2.39
N ASN A 191 -5.23 5.23 3.53
CA ASN A 191 -5.39 3.95 4.22
C ASN A 191 -6.11 2.91 3.36
N VAL A 192 -5.40 1.84 3.03
CA VAL A 192 -5.94 0.73 2.23
C VAL A 192 -6.54 -0.33 3.15
N TYR A 193 -7.73 -0.85 2.79
CA TYR A 193 -8.38 -1.96 3.46
C TYR A 193 -8.86 -3.02 2.47
N GLY A 194 -9.03 -4.26 2.95
CA GLY A 194 -9.46 -5.38 2.11
C GLY A 194 -9.40 -6.70 2.88
N ILE A 195 -9.82 -7.78 2.23
CA ILE A 195 -9.69 -9.14 2.77
C ILE A 195 -8.21 -9.51 2.97
N ARG A 196 -7.92 -10.46 3.84
CA ARG A 196 -6.54 -10.92 4.14
C ARG A 196 -5.58 -9.81 4.64
N GLN A 197 -6.10 -8.67 5.13
CA GLN A 197 -5.28 -7.66 5.81
C GLN A 197 -4.77 -8.21 7.15
N ASN A 198 -3.60 -7.78 7.58
CA ASN A 198 -2.99 -8.23 8.84
C ASN A 198 -3.89 -7.88 10.03
N ASN A 199 -4.10 -8.84 10.95
CA ASN A 199 -5.01 -8.74 12.10
C ASN A 199 -4.68 -7.62 13.09
N GLU A 200 -3.49 -7.03 13.02
CA GLU A 200 -3.07 -5.87 13.83
C GLU A 200 -3.57 -4.52 13.29
N LYS A 201 -4.10 -4.49 12.05
CA LYS A 201 -4.66 -3.28 11.45
C LYS A 201 -6.07 -3.02 11.98
N PHE A 202 -6.50 -1.75 11.98
CA PHE A 202 -7.69 -1.28 12.67
C PHE A 202 -8.96 -2.06 12.32
N ILE A 203 -9.31 -2.17 11.03
CA ILE A 203 -10.55 -2.86 10.61
C ILE A 203 -10.56 -4.34 11.01
N PRO A 204 -9.54 -5.17 10.69
CA PRO A 204 -9.49 -6.55 11.15
C PRO A 204 -9.49 -6.69 12.68
N LEU A 205 -8.80 -5.80 13.38
CA LEU A 205 -8.75 -5.79 14.85
C LEU A 205 -10.13 -5.55 15.47
N VAL A 206 -10.89 -4.58 14.94
CA VAL A 206 -12.25 -4.28 15.40
C VAL A 206 -13.17 -5.48 15.15
N ILE A 207 -13.14 -6.07 13.95
CA ILE A 207 -13.93 -7.27 13.62
C ILE A 207 -13.65 -8.39 14.61
N LYS A 208 -12.37 -8.70 14.84
CA LYS A 208 -11.94 -9.76 15.77
C LYS A 208 -12.40 -9.52 17.20
N LYS A 209 -12.30 -8.28 17.69
CA LYS A 209 -12.75 -7.91 19.02
C LYS A 209 -14.27 -8.03 19.17
N LEU A 210 -15.03 -7.58 18.18
CA LEU A 210 -16.48 -7.75 18.17
C LEU A 210 -16.89 -9.24 18.15
N GLN A 211 -16.22 -10.09 17.38
CA GLN A 211 -16.47 -11.54 17.39
C GLN A 211 -16.34 -12.12 18.81
N LYS A 212 -15.33 -11.67 19.58
CA LYS A 212 -15.04 -12.14 20.92
C LYS A 212 -15.79 -11.41 22.03
N ASN A 213 -16.62 -10.42 21.72
CA ASN A 213 -17.26 -9.48 22.64
C ASN A 213 -16.22 -8.76 23.55
N GLU A 214 -15.07 -8.39 22.98
CA GLU A 214 -14.00 -7.65 23.66
C GLU A 214 -14.15 -6.15 23.41
N GLN A 215 -13.76 -5.34 24.41
CA GLN A 215 -13.77 -3.88 24.32
C GLN A 215 -12.77 -3.37 23.27
N VAL A 216 -13.20 -2.43 22.42
CA VAL A 216 -12.38 -1.77 21.39
C VAL A 216 -11.76 -0.50 21.94
N SER A 217 -10.42 -0.33 21.82
CA SER A 217 -9.75 0.95 22.14
C SER A 217 -9.75 1.84 20.90
N ILE A 218 -10.34 3.03 21.03
CA ILE A 218 -10.32 4.09 20.02
C ILE A 218 -9.30 5.14 20.48
N HIS A 219 -8.24 5.31 19.68
CA HIS A 219 -7.18 6.24 20.02
C HIS A 219 -7.60 7.69 19.78
N THR A 220 -7.23 8.55 20.74
CA THR A 220 -7.41 10.02 20.69
C THR A 220 -6.08 10.73 20.81
N ASP A 221 -6.07 12.04 20.56
CA ASP A 221 -4.98 12.92 20.99
C ASP A 221 -5.10 13.30 22.47
N GLN A 222 -4.27 14.25 22.91
CA GLN A 222 -4.26 14.75 24.30
C GLN A 222 -5.52 15.54 24.63
N GLU A 223 -6.17 16.15 23.64
CA GLU A 223 -7.40 16.93 23.79
C GLU A 223 -8.67 16.07 23.66
N GLY A 224 -8.52 14.77 23.37
CA GLY A 224 -9.63 13.83 23.21
C GLY A 224 -10.20 13.76 21.80
N ASN A 225 -9.56 14.38 20.80
CA ASN A 225 -10.01 14.31 19.41
C ASN A 225 -9.73 12.92 18.81
N ILE A 226 -10.71 12.38 18.10
CA ILE A 226 -10.62 11.07 17.46
C ILE A 226 -9.98 11.21 16.07
N GLY A 227 -9.02 10.33 15.77
CA GLY A 227 -8.37 10.33 14.47
C GLY A 227 -9.30 9.95 13.33
N ALA A 228 -9.17 10.65 12.19
CA ALA A 228 -9.94 10.41 10.98
C ALA A 228 -9.04 10.03 9.80
N ARG A 229 -9.56 9.22 8.88
CA ARG A 229 -8.84 8.72 7.71
C ARG A 229 -9.76 8.64 6.50
N LYS A 230 -9.17 8.78 5.32
CA LYS A 230 -9.81 8.36 4.08
C LYS A 230 -9.42 6.90 3.79
N TYR A 231 -10.40 6.08 3.49
CA TYR A 231 -10.20 4.65 3.27
C TYR A 231 -10.40 4.29 1.80
N LEU A 232 -9.52 3.41 1.29
CA LEU A 232 -9.58 2.89 -0.07
C LEU A 232 -9.61 1.37 -0.04
N HIS A 233 -10.53 0.77 -0.80
CA HIS A 233 -10.52 -0.66 -0.98
C HIS A 233 -9.34 -1.10 -1.87
N THR A 234 -8.79 -2.28 -1.63
CA THR A 234 -7.66 -2.82 -2.41
C THR A 234 -7.94 -2.89 -3.91
N GLN A 235 -9.19 -3.14 -4.31
CA GLN A 235 -9.62 -3.15 -5.71
C GLN A 235 -9.45 -1.77 -6.37
N ASP A 236 -9.88 -0.70 -5.68
CA ASP A 236 -9.76 0.66 -6.21
C ASP A 236 -8.29 1.08 -6.36
N VAL A 237 -7.45 0.69 -5.39
CA VAL A 237 -5.99 0.92 -5.49
C VAL A 237 -5.40 0.17 -6.69
N SER A 238 -5.77 -1.09 -6.88
CA SER A 238 -5.27 -1.91 -7.99
C SER A 238 -5.70 -1.34 -9.35
N ASN A 239 -6.96 -0.86 -9.45
CA ASN A 239 -7.48 -0.17 -10.63
C ASN A 239 -6.68 1.12 -10.92
N ALA A 240 -6.41 1.94 -9.89
CA ALA A 240 -5.60 3.15 -10.04
C ALA A 240 -4.19 2.85 -10.56
N LEU A 241 -3.53 1.80 -10.02
CA LEU A 241 -2.19 1.39 -10.46
C LEU A 241 -2.19 0.92 -11.92
N LEU A 242 -3.20 0.16 -12.35
CA LEU A 242 -3.34 -0.25 -13.74
C LEU A 242 -3.54 0.96 -14.66
N LEU A 243 -4.42 1.89 -14.29
CA LEU A 243 -4.61 3.14 -15.03
C LEU A 243 -3.30 3.92 -15.17
N LEU A 244 -2.51 4.01 -14.10
CA LEU A 244 -1.24 4.74 -14.12
C LEU A 244 -0.18 4.07 -15.00
N LEU A 245 -0.12 2.75 -15.08
CA LEU A 245 0.71 2.08 -16.08
C LEU A 245 0.28 2.43 -17.51
N GLN A 246 -1.02 2.52 -17.75
CA GLN A 246 -1.57 2.80 -19.08
C GLN A 246 -1.48 4.28 -19.49
N GLN A 247 -1.72 5.20 -18.59
CA GLN A 247 -1.92 6.62 -18.89
C GLN A 247 -1.05 7.58 -18.07
N GLY A 248 -0.44 7.13 -16.97
CA GLY A 248 0.40 7.96 -16.12
C GLY A 248 1.60 8.54 -16.89
N LYS A 249 1.97 9.76 -16.57
CA LYS A 249 3.13 10.43 -17.18
C LYS A 249 4.38 10.18 -16.36
N VAL A 250 5.44 9.74 -17.02
CA VAL A 250 6.77 9.59 -16.41
C VAL A 250 7.22 10.93 -15.82
N GLY A 251 7.75 10.89 -14.62
CA GLY A 251 8.20 12.06 -13.86
C GLY A 251 7.13 12.69 -12.98
N GLU A 252 5.87 12.27 -13.11
CA GLU A 252 4.76 12.81 -12.35
C GLU A 252 4.48 12.01 -11.07
N LYS A 253 3.80 12.67 -10.14
CA LYS A 253 3.26 12.07 -8.92
C LYS A 253 1.73 12.03 -8.97
N TYR A 254 1.12 11.07 -8.30
CA TYR A 254 -0.33 10.89 -8.25
C TYR A 254 -0.80 10.48 -6.86
N ASN A 255 -1.77 11.22 -6.32
CA ASN A 255 -2.42 10.88 -5.06
C ASN A 255 -3.61 9.95 -5.32
N ILE A 256 -3.57 8.76 -4.72
CA ILE A 256 -4.68 7.79 -4.75
C ILE A 256 -5.49 7.99 -3.46
N SER A 257 -6.61 8.69 -3.55
CA SER A 257 -7.41 9.12 -2.40
C SER A 257 -8.91 8.99 -2.68
N SER A 258 -9.67 8.58 -1.66
CA SER A 258 -11.13 8.70 -1.67
C SER A 258 -11.55 10.11 -1.24
N ASP A 259 -12.83 10.44 -1.48
CA ASP A 259 -13.40 11.74 -1.06
C ASP A 259 -13.96 11.71 0.36
N VAL A 260 -14.25 10.52 0.89
CA VAL A 260 -14.93 10.34 2.17
C VAL A 260 -13.90 10.15 3.28
N GLU A 261 -13.89 11.08 4.24
CA GLU A 261 -13.12 10.98 5.47
C GLU A 261 -14.02 10.42 6.58
N VAL A 262 -13.53 9.42 7.32
CA VAL A 262 -14.27 8.74 8.40
C VAL A 262 -13.39 8.69 9.64
N ASP A 263 -13.93 9.13 10.78
CA ASP A 263 -13.24 8.97 12.05
C ASP A 263 -13.26 7.51 12.54
N ASN A 264 -12.32 7.18 13.42
CA ASN A 264 -12.14 5.80 13.86
C ASN A 264 -13.33 5.26 14.68
N LEU A 265 -14.07 6.11 15.40
CA LEU A 265 -15.26 5.68 16.15
C LEU A 265 -16.42 5.38 15.19
N THR A 266 -16.70 6.28 14.25
CA THR A 266 -17.70 6.07 13.20
C THR A 266 -17.39 4.81 12.40
N MET A 267 -16.11 4.58 12.03
CA MET A 267 -15.68 3.35 11.37
C MET A 267 -15.96 2.10 12.22
N ALA A 268 -15.65 2.13 13.52
CA ALA A 268 -15.91 1.00 14.40
C ALA A 268 -17.41 0.73 14.60
N GLN A 269 -18.23 1.78 14.66
CA GLN A 269 -19.70 1.69 14.74
C GLN A 269 -20.28 1.09 13.46
N GLU A 270 -19.77 1.48 12.29
CA GLU A 270 -20.19 0.93 11.02
C GLU A 270 -19.85 -0.57 10.91
N ILE A 271 -18.65 -0.96 11.34
CA ILE A 271 -18.25 -2.39 11.41
C ILE A 271 -19.19 -3.15 12.35
N ALA A 272 -19.47 -2.62 13.54
CA ALA A 272 -20.36 -3.25 14.52
C ALA A 272 -21.78 -3.42 13.97
N SER A 273 -22.30 -2.42 13.27
CA SER A 273 -23.60 -2.46 12.59
C SER A 273 -23.67 -3.60 11.56
N ILE A 274 -22.61 -3.77 10.74
CA ILE A 274 -22.56 -4.83 9.72
C ILE A 274 -22.39 -6.22 10.36
N VAL A 275 -21.57 -6.32 11.41
CA VAL A 275 -21.39 -7.57 12.20
C VAL A 275 -22.67 -7.96 12.94
N GLY A 276 -23.57 -7.02 13.20
CA GLY A 276 -24.80 -7.23 13.99
C GLY A 276 -24.55 -7.33 15.49
N LYS A 277 -23.54 -6.63 16.03
CA LYS A 277 -23.18 -6.61 17.44
C LYS A 277 -23.13 -5.18 18.00
N SER A 278 -23.37 -5.04 19.32
CA SER A 278 -23.14 -3.77 20.00
C SER A 278 -21.65 -3.51 20.17
N LEU A 279 -21.22 -2.26 19.95
CA LEU A 279 -19.85 -1.82 20.15
C LEU A 279 -19.63 -1.42 21.63
N ASP A 280 -18.83 -2.20 22.35
CA ASP A 280 -18.22 -1.75 23.60
C ASP A 280 -16.86 -1.12 23.28
N TYR A 281 -16.66 0.16 23.66
CA TYR A 281 -15.43 0.87 23.35
C TYR A 281 -14.98 1.78 24.49
N LYS A 282 -13.68 2.08 24.48
CA LYS A 282 -13.07 3.12 25.33
C LYS A 282 -12.24 4.08 24.47
N LEU A 283 -12.26 5.34 24.86
CA LEU A 283 -11.33 6.34 24.33
C LEU A 283 -10.00 6.26 25.09
N GLU A 284 -8.88 6.25 24.36
CA GLU A 284 -7.57 6.07 24.96
C GLU A 284 -6.50 6.91 24.25
N TYR A 285 -5.76 7.72 25.03
CA TYR A 285 -4.59 8.42 24.53
C TYR A 285 -3.34 7.54 24.68
N PRO A 286 -2.71 7.10 23.59
CA PRO A 286 -1.57 6.19 23.63
C PRO A 286 -0.26 6.93 23.96
N LYS A 287 -0.07 7.35 25.20
CA LYS A 287 1.07 8.18 25.68
C LYS A 287 2.46 7.68 25.29
N GLN A 288 2.64 6.37 25.05
CA GLN A 288 3.99 5.76 24.91
C GLN A 288 4.36 5.36 23.49
N THR A 289 3.44 5.36 22.53
CA THR A 289 3.68 4.78 21.21
C THR A 289 3.68 5.79 20.06
N ARG A 290 3.10 6.97 20.25
CA ARG A 290 3.00 7.98 19.18
C ARG A 290 3.28 9.37 19.75
N GLY A 291 4.53 9.82 19.60
CA GLY A 291 4.99 11.13 20.10
C GLY A 291 4.44 12.36 19.36
N VAL A 292 3.54 12.18 18.38
CA VAL A 292 2.97 13.26 17.56
C VAL A 292 1.49 13.00 17.31
N ASN A 293 0.71 14.07 17.22
CA ASN A 293 -0.71 14.09 16.84
C ASN A 293 -0.93 13.46 15.47
N ASP A 294 -1.07 12.13 15.44
CA ASP A 294 -1.38 11.30 14.27
C ASP A 294 -2.91 11.21 14.07
N ILE A 295 -3.58 12.39 14.05
CA ILE A 295 -5.05 12.45 14.06
C ILE A 295 -5.61 12.41 12.65
N ARG A 296 -5.02 13.18 11.74
CA ARG A 296 -5.57 13.36 10.41
C ARG A 296 -4.47 13.39 9.36
N TYR A 297 -4.67 12.63 8.28
CA TYR A 297 -3.92 12.75 7.04
C TYR A 297 -4.91 13.01 5.91
N SER A 298 -4.58 13.90 4.99
CA SER A 298 -5.45 14.24 3.87
C SER A 298 -4.64 14.63 2.65
N ILE A 299 -4.86 13.93 1.55
CA ILE A 299 -4.29 14.24 0.24
C ILE A 299 -5.41 14.42 -0.79
N SER A 300 -5.17 15.27 -1.79
CA SER A 300 -6.10 15.53 -2.89
C SER A 300 -5.98 14.45 -3.96
N GLY A 301 -7.07 13.79 -4.31
CA GLY A 301 -7.14 12.86 -5.44
C GLY A 301 -7.54 13.52 -6.77
N GLU A 302 -7.55 14.84 -6.86
CA GLU A 302 -8.08 15.58 -8.01
C GLU A 302 -7.37 15.25 -9.32
N LYS A 303 -6.06 15.06 -9.29
CA LYS A 303 -5.27 14.74 -10.49
C LYS A 303 -5.68 13.41 -11.12
N LEU A 304 -5.92 12.37 -10.32
CA LEU A 304 -6.44 11.08 -10.80
C LEU A 304 -7.92 11.20 -11.26
N ARG A 305 -8.74 11.97 -10.55
CA ARG A 305 -10.13 12.23 -11.00
C ARG A 305 -10.18 12.90 -12.36
N ASN A 306 -9.30 13.85 -12.63
CA ASN A 306 -9.18 14.51 -13.93
C ASN A 306 -8.71 13.56 -15.05
N MET A 307 -8.12 12.40 -14.71
CA MET A 307 -7.83 11.31 -15.64
C MET A 307 -8.99 10.31 -15.80
N GLY A 308 -10.13 10.53 -15.11
CA GLY A 308 -11.31 9.68 -15.16
C GLY A 308 -11.35 8.58 -14.12
N TRP A 309 -10.39 8.53 -13.16
CA TRP A 309 -10.41 7.54 -12.10
C TRP A 309 -11.24 8.01 -10.89
N HIS A 310 -12.09 7.12 -10.40
CA HIS A 310 -12.84 7.28 -9.16
C HIS A 310 -12.86 5.95 -8.40
N PRO A 311 -12.87 5.96 -7.04
CA PRO A 311 -13.17 4.75 -6.29
C PRO A 311 -14.56 4.22 -6.68
N GLU A 312 -14.64 2.94 -7.03
CA GLU A 312 -15.90 2.29 -7.44
C GLU A 312 -16.69 1.81 -6.23
N LEU A 313 -15.98 1.46 -5.13
CA LEU A 313 -16.60 0.93 -3.94
C LEU A 313 -16.80 2.01 -2.87
N SER A 314 -18.07 2.18 -2.44
CA SER A 314 -18.31 2.92 -1.20
C SER A 314 -17.67 2.19 -0.01
N VAL A 315 -17.24 2.94 1.00
CA VAL A 315 -16.62 2.36 2.22
C VAL A 315 -17.53 1.27 2.81
N ARG A 316 -18.84 1.51 2.90
CA ARG A 316 -19.81 0.54 3.43
C ARG A 316 -19.90 -0.74 2.59
N ALA A 317 -19.94 -0.61 1.27
CA ALA A 317 -19.98 -1.78 0.38
C ALA A 317 -18.71 -2.63 0.50
N GLY A 318 -17.53 -2.00 0.49
CA GLY A 318 -16.26 -2.69 0.67
C GLY A 318 -16.13 -3.32 2.07
N LEU A 319 -16.58 -2.63 3.13
CA LEU A 319 -16.60 -3.19 4.49
C LEU A 319 -17.46 -4.46 4.58
N LYS A 320 -18.63 -4.48 3.93
CA LYS A 320 -19.50 -5.66 3.95
C LYS A 320 -18.76 -6.89 3.41
N THR A 321 -18.13 -6.79 2.26
CA THR A 321 -17.35 -7.88 1.66
C THR A 321 -16.19 -8.33 2.56
N VAL A 322 -15.47 -7.37 3.15
CA VAL A 322 -14.34 -7.65 4.06
C VAL A 322 -14.83 -8.34 5.31
N ILE A 323 -15.89 -7.87 5.95
CA ILE A 323 -16.44 -8.44 7.18
C ILE A 323 -16.96 -9.86 6.92
N GLU A 324 -17.73 -10.07 5.84
CA GLU A 324 -18.21 -11.40 5.46
C GLU A 324 -17.07 -12.40 5.30
N TRP A 325 -15.96 -11.96 4.69
CA TRP A 325 -14.77 -12.79 4.56
C TRP A 325 -14.16 -13.16 5.92
N TYR A 326 -13.97 -12.17 6.82
CA TYR A 326 -13.40 -12.44 8.15
C TYR A 326 -14.32 -13.31 9.02
N LEU A 327 -15.65 -13.16 8.89
CA LEU A 327 -16.60 -14.01 9.63
C LEU A 327 -16.56 -15.47 9.19
N LYS A 328 -16.19 -15.74 7.93
CA LYS A 328 -16.09 -17.10 7.37
C LYS A 328 -14.74 -17.77 7.63
N ASN A 329 -13.67 -16.98 7.80
CA ASN A 329 -12.29 -17.50 7.78
C ASN A 329 -11.53 -17.32 9.10
N ASN A 330 -12.20 -16.87 10.19
CA ASN A 330 -11.63 -16.74 11.53
C ASN A 330 -12.31 -17.66 12.54
#